data_a1b1af2e4ee603d7b5c124e88b729a80
#
_entry.id   a1b1af2e4ee603d7b5c124e88b729a80
#
_cell.length_a   1.000
_cell.length_b   1.000
_cell.length_c   1.000
_cell.angle_alpha   90.00
_cell.angle_beta   90.00
_cell.angle_gamma   90.00
#
_symmetry.space_group_name_H-M   'P 1'
#
loop_
_entity.id
_entity.type
_entity.pdbx_description
1 polymer ?
#
loop_
_entity_poly.entity_id
_entity_poly.type
_entity_poly.pdbx_seq_one_letter_code
_entity_poly.pdbx_strand_id
1 'polypeptide(L)'
;MSVCPEELKLVALDRDDIEGVSAHVQDALVRVGDMLWQPREHRFVMALNRFDWMAVVDAKHAAEYRRCRTALRFERVLGCKCRGLDQSDKEARLNLLAVEFAERDAPAGVVSLIFSGGGVMRLDVECLEAELADLGEVTTAAICPDHFAGGSVTA
;
A
#
# COMPACT_ATOMS: atom_id res chain seq x y z
N MET A 1 23.40 1.81 7.50
CA MET A 1 22.24 1.88 7.35
C MET A 1 21.84 2.46 6.18
N SER A 2 21.04 2.04 5.59
CA SER A 2 20.65 2.66 4.42
C SER A 2 19.23 3.02 4.46
N VAL A 3 18.95 4.12 3.87
CA VAL A 3 17.61 4.55 3.65
C VAL A 3 17.40 4.55 2.17
N CYS A 4 16.18 4.58 1.75
CA CYS A 4 15.90 4.70 0.32
C CYS A 4 16.55 5.96 -0.17
N PRO A 5 17.34 5.87 -1.24
CA PRO A 5 18.08 7.04 -1.70
C PRO A 5 17.19 8.23 -1.97
N GLU A 6 16.01 7.97 -2.44
CA GLU A 6 15.07 9.04 -2.67
C GLU A 6 13.83 8.70 -1.91
N GLU A 7 13.70 9.28 -0.75
CA GLU A 7 12.51 9.04 0.04
C GLU A 7 11.31 9.62 -0.66
N LEU A 8 10.35 8.78 -0.91
CA LEU A 8 9.15 9.18 -1.58
C LEU A 8 8.17 9.73 -0.58
N LYS A 9 7.55 10.84 -0.93
CA LYS A 9 6.44 11.37 -0.16
C LYS A 9 5.45 11.97 -1.14
N LEU A 10 4.26 11.39 -1.20
CA LEU A 10 3.22 11.84 -2.11
C LEU A 10 1.96 12.15 -1.34
N VAL A 11 1.29 13.22 -1.73
CA VAL A 11 0.00 13.57 -1.17
C VAL A 11 -1.00 13.43 -2.29
N ALA A 12 -2.13 12.78 -2.01
CA ALA A 12 -3.17 12.58 -3.02
C ALA A 12 -4.45 13.24 -2.55
N LEU A 13 -4.95 14.15 -3.36
CA LEU A 13 -6.16 14.88 -3.06
C LEU A 13 -7.23 14.67 -4.13
N ASP A 14 -6.90 14.05 -5.23
CA ASP A 14 -7.86 13.78 -6.28
C ASP A 14 -7.55 12.45 -6.95
N ARG A 15 -8.38 12.10 -7.91
CA ARG A 15 -8.29 10.82 -8.57
C ARG A 15 -6.96 10.63 -9.30
N ASP A 16 -6.48 11.68 -9.95
CA ASP A 16 -5.22 11.58 -10.67
C ASP A 16 -4.06 11.32 -9.72
N ASP A 17 -4.08 11.98 -8.58
CA ASP A 17 -3.05 11.78 -7.58
C ASP A 17 -3.06 10.34 -7.07
N ILE A 18 -4.25 9.78 -6.87
CA ILE A 18 -4.34 8.43 -6.31
C ILE A 18 -3.84 7.40 -7.32
N GLU A 19 -3.96 7.69 -8.61
CA GLU A 19 -3.40 6.80 -9.61
C GLU A 19 -1.88 6.72 -9.49
N GLY A 20 -1.26 7.84 -9.18
CA GLY A 20 0.17 7.87 -8.95
C GLY A 20 0.56 7.07 -7.70
N VAL A 21 -0.21 7.22 -6.63
CA VAL A 21 0.01 6.43 -5.43
C VAL A 21 -0.13 4.94 -5.75
N SER A 22 -1.19 4.59 -6.48
CA SER A 22 -1.45 3.20 -6.83
C SER A 22 -0.28 2.59 -7.60
N ALA A 23 0.28 3.35 -8.52
CA ALA A 23 1.42 2.86 -9.30
C ALA A 23 2.63 2.58 -8.42
N HIS A 24 2.86 3.42 -7.41
CA HIS A 24 4.01 3.23 -6.54
C HIS A 24 3.85 2.07 -5.58
N VAL A 25 2.62 1.69 -5.25
CA VAL A 25 2.39 0.60 -4.29
C VAL A 25 1.96 -0.70 -4.96
N GLN A 26 2.03 -0.76 -6.27
CA GLN A 26 1.65 -1.97 -6.99
C GLN A 26 2.52 -3.14 -6.51
N ASP A 27 1.87 -4.22 -6.17
CA ASP A 27 2.53 -5.43 -5.67
C ASP A 27 3.25 -5.25 -4.33
N ALA A 28 2.94 -4.18 -3.62
CA ALA A 28 3.50 -4.00 -2.29
C ALA A 28 3.02 -5.10 -1.36
N LEU A 29 3.88 -5.51 -0.46
CA LEU A 29 3.57 -6.57 0.48
C LEU A 29 2.99 -5.95 1.74
N VAL A 30 1.81 -6.42 2.12
CA VAL A 30 1.09 -5.90 3.28
C VAL A 30 0.80 -7.05 4.23
N ARG A 31 1.11 -6.86 5.50
CA ARG A 31 0.72 -7.83 6.52
C ARG A 31 -0.59 -7.33 7.14
N VAL A 32 -1.54 -8.22 7.31
CA VAL A 32 -2.85 -7.83 7.82
C VAL A 32 -2.75 -7.08 9.14
N GLY A 33 -1.85 -7.52 10.01
CA GLY A 33 -1.66 -6.87 11.30
C GLY A 33 -1.11 -5.46 11.23
N ASP A 34 -0.64 -5.04 10.06
CA ASP A 34 -0.10 -3.68 9.88
C ASP A 34 -1.13 -2.70 9.34
N MET A 35 -2.38 -3.11 9.27
CA MET A 35 -3.48 -2.22 8.91
C MET A 35 -4.17 -1.75 10.18
N LEU A 36 -4.43 -0.47 10.26
CA LEU A 36 -5.01 0.11 11.47
C LEU A 36 -6.14 1.06 11.12
N TRP A 37 -7.35 0.70 11.54
CA TRP A 37 -8.52 1.55 11.39
C TRP A 37 -8.74 2.29 12.70
N GLN A 38 -8.73 3.61 12.64
CA GLN A 38 -8.88 4.47 13.82
C GLN A 38 -10.16 5.30 13.65
N PRO A 39 -11.31 4.76 14.03
CA PRO A 39 -12.58 5.44 13.76
C PRO A 39 -12.72 6.79 14.48
N ARG A 40 -12.14 6.92 15.65
CA ARG A 40 -12.25 8.19 16.36
C ARG A 40 -11.49 9.30 15.67
N GLU A 41 -10.37 8.97 15.02
CA GLU A 41 -9.57 9.93 14.30
C GLU A 41 -9.99 10.04 12.84
N HIS A 42 -10.93 9.22 12.41
CA HIS A 42 -11.34 9.15 11.00
C HIS A 42 -10.13 8.88 10.11
N ARG A 43 -9.33 7.90 10.52
CA ARG A 43 -8.05 7.64 9.84
C ARG A 43 -7.85 6.15 9.62
N PHE A 44 -7.35 5.81 8.45
CA PHE A 44 -6.92 4.46 8.18
C PHE A 44 -5.45 4.51 7.75
N VAL A 45 -4.61 3.68 8.40
CA VAL A 45 -3.18 3.66 8.11
C VAL A 45 -2.77 2.24 7.82
N MET A 46 -1.89 2.09 6.87
CA MET A 46 -1.39 0.79 6.50
C MET A 46 0.10 0.91 6.26
N ALA A 47 0.88 0.07 6.94
CA ALA A 47 2.30 -0.01 6.65
C ALA A 47 2.52 -1.13 5.66
N LEU A 48 3.39 -0.91 4.71
CA LEU A 48 3.62 -1.87 3.66
C LEU A 48 5.07 -1.82 3.21
N ASN A 49 5.48 -2.84 2.50
CA ASN A 49 6.80 -2.87 1.88
C ASN A 49 6.58 -2.73 0.39
N ARG A 50 6.77 -1.53 -0.12
CA ARG A 50 6.59 -1.31 -1.54
C ARG A 50 7.85 -1.69 -2.29
N PHE A 51 7.65 -2.06 -3.53
CA PHE A 51 8.74 -2.39 -4.40
C PHE A 51 9.24 -1.09 -5.02
N ASP A 52 10.53 -0.88 -5.03
CA ASP A 52 11.06 0.34 -5.61
C ASP A 52 11.19 0.15 -7.11
N TRP A 53 10.11 0.42 -7.82
CA TRP A 53 10.06 0.20 -9.25
C TRP A 53 11.04 1.07 -10.02
N MET A 54 11.35 2.25 -9.50
CA MET A 54 12.29 3.12 -10.18
C MET A 54 13.70 2.54 -10.13
N ALA A 55 14.08 2.00 -8.99
CA ALA A 55 15.37 1.37 -8.86
C ALA A 55 15.48 0.14 -9.76
N VAL A 56 14.39 -0.60 -9.90
CA VAL A 56 14.38 -1.77 -10.76
C VAL A 56 14.62 -1.38 -12.21
N VAL A 57 14.01 -0.31 -12.65
CA VAL A 57 14.17 0.14 -14.02
C VAL A 57 15.63 0.44 -14.31
N ASP A 58 16.32 1.02 -13.34
CA ASP A 58 17.71 1.36 -13.54
C ASP A 58 18.66 0.22 -13.23
N ALA A 59 18.21 -0.83 -12.60
CA ALA A 59 19.09 -1.90 -12.17
C ALA A 59 19.54 -2.73 -13.36
N LYS A 60 20.81 -3.00 -13.41
CA LYS A 60 21.33 -3.86 -14.44
C LYS A 60 21.27 -5.30 -14.04
N HIS A 61 21.11 -5.55 -12.75
CA HIS A 61 21.08 -6.91 -12.25
C HIS A 61 19.72 -7.15 -11.63
N ALA A 62 19.00 -8.08 -12.20
CA ALA A 62 17.64 -8.36 -11.75
C ALA A 62 17.59 -8.84 -10.31
N ALA A 63 18.71 -9.29 -9.78
CA ALA A 63 18.71 -9.79 -8.41
C ALA A 63 18.67 -8.68 -7.36
N GLU A 64 18.85 -7.45 -7.78
CA GLU A 64 18.93 -6.38 -6.82
C GLU A 64 17.68 -5.54 -6.79
N TYR A 65 16.57 -6.16 -6.42
CA TYR A 65 15.35 -5.41 -6.24
C TYR A 65 15.30 -4.86 -4.83
N ARG A 66 14.78 -3.68 -4.70
CA ARG A 66 14.75 -3.00 -3.43
C ARG A 66 13.32 -2.78 -2.96
N ARG A 67 13.11 -2.94 -1.68
CA ARG A 67 11.82 -2.63 -1.06
C ARG A 67 11.99 -1.55 -0.02
N CYS A 68 11.01 -0.69 0.06
CA CYS A 68 10.98 0.39 1.03
C CYS A 68 9.81 0.19 1.96
N ARG A 69 10.05 0.36 3.25
CA ARG A 69 8.98 0.39 4.23
C ARG A 69 8.26 1.71 4.08
N THR A 70 6.96 1.66 3.93
CA THR A 70 6.18 2.83 3.55
C THR A 70 4.87 2.83 4.31
N ALA A 71 4.39 4.02 4.64
CA ALA A 71 3.08 4.17 5.27
C ALA A 71 2.14 4.81 4.28
N LEU A 72 0.96 4.24 4.16
CA LEU A 72 -0.13 4.81 3.36
C LEU A 72 -1.22 5.18 4.33
N ARG A 73 -1.56 6.46 4.40
CA ARG A 73 -2.51 6.98 5.35
C ARG A 73 -3.65 7.69 4.62
N PHE A 74 -4.86 7.40 5.06
CA PHE A 74 -6.04 8.07 4.56
C PHE A 74 -6.71 8.80 5.72
N GLU A 75 -6.97 10.09 5.54
CA GLU A 75 -7.69 10.90 6.49
C GLU A 75 -9.15 11.04 6.04
N ARG A 76 -9.97 11.60 6.90
CA ARG A 76 -11.38 11.87 6.58
C ARG A 76 -12.15 10.60 6.25
N VAL A 77 -11.78 9.50 6.87
CA VAL A 77 -12.42 8.22 6.62
C VAL A 77 -13.59 8.05 7.57
N LEU A 78 -14.78 7.89 7.00
CA LEU A 78 -16.01 7.77 7.77
C LEU A 78 -16.35 6.34 8.10
N GLY A 79 -15.89 5.40 7.30
CA GLY A 79 -16.17 3.99 7.51
C GLY A 79 -15.21 3.12 6.76
N CYS A 80 -15.07 1.90 7.24
CA CYS A 80 -14.14 0.95 6.66
C CYS A 80 -14.83 -0.41 6.60
N LYS A 81 -14.85 -1.01 5.42
CA LYS A 81 -15.46 -2.33 5.21
C LYS A 81 -14.52 -3.18 4.43
N CYS A 82 -14.51 -4.47 4.70
CA CYS A 82 -13.69 -5.36 3.91
C CYS A 82 -14.45 -6.59 3.49
N ARG A 83 -13.99 -7.18 2.40
CA ARG A 83 -14.57 -8.38 1.84
C ARG A 83 -13.43 -9.28 1.39
N GLY A 84 -13.52 -10.55 1.69
CA GLY A 84 -12.52 -11.50 1.22
C GLY A 84 -11.19 -11.42 1.95
N LEU A 85 -11.17 -10.75 3.11
CA LEU A 85 -9.97 -10.67 3.93
C LEU A 85 -10.25 -11.28 5.29
N ASP A 86 -9.34 -12.13 5.73
CA ASP A 86 -9.45 -12.72 7.06
C ASP A 86 -8.68 -11.85 8.03
N GLN A 87 -9.39 -10.97 8.72
CA GLN A 87 -8.75 -10.04 9.62
C GLN A 87 -8.28 -10.69 10.91
N SER A 88 -8.67 -11.92 11.16
CA SER A 88 -8.24 -12.60 12.37
C SER A 88 -6.83 -13.13 12.25
N ASP A 89 -6.35 -13.35 11.03
CA ASP A 89 -4.99 -13.82 10.81
C ASP A 89 -4.06 -12.64 10.59
N LYS A 90 -3.53 -12.10 11.69
CA LYS A 90 -2.71 -10.90 11.62
C LYS A 90 -1.39 -11.10 10.91
N GLU A 91 -0.95 -12.34 10.79
CA GLU A 91 0.31 -12.62 10.12
C GLU A 91 0.15 -12.84 8.64
N ALA A 92 -1.07 -12.94 8.15
CA ALA A 92 -1.31 -13.16 6.73
C ALA A 92 -0.73 -12.00 5.93
N ARG A 93 -0.16 -12.33 4.79
CA ARG A 93 0.46 -11.35 3.90
C ARG A 93 -0.27 -11.33 2.59
N LEU A 94 -0.47 -10.13 2.09
CA LEU A 94 -1.20 -9.90 0.87
C LEU A 94 -0.40 -8.99 -0.02
N ASN A 95 -0.65 -9.08 -1.31
CA ASN A 95 -0.09 -8.09 -2.24
C ASN A 95 -1.17 -7.06 -2.53
N LEU A 96 -0.79 -5.81 -2.44
CA LEU A 96 -1.70 -4.72 -2.80
C LEU A 96 -1.61 -4.54 -4.30
N LEU A 97 -2.71 -4.74 -4.99
CA LEU A 97 -2.71 -4.69 -6.45
C LEU A 97 -3.05 -3.32 -6.98
N ALA A 98 -3.93 -2.62 -6.31
CA ALA A 98 -4.36 -1.30 -6.79
C ALA A 98 -5.03 -0.50 -5.69
N VAL A 99 -4.96 0.81 -5.82
CA VAL A 99 -5.71 1.75 -4.98
C VAL A 99 -6.53 2.61 -5.94
N GLU A 100 -7.83 2.67 -5.72
CA GLU A 100 -8.73 3.40 -6.60
C GLU A 100 -9.61 4.32 -5.80
N PHE A 101 -10.01 5.42 -6.40
CA PHE A 101 -10.93 6.37 -5.79
C PHE A 101 -12.07 6.64 -6.76
N ALA A 102 -13.29 6.50 -6.28
CA ALA A 102 -14.48 6.82 -7.04
C ALA A 102 -15.28 7.86 -6.28
N GLU A 103 -15.47 9.02 -6.92
CA GLU A 103 -16.28 10.07 -6.30
C GLU A 103 -17.73 9.66 -6.25
N ARG A 104 -18.35 9.98 -5.12
CA ARG A 104 -19.77 9.80 -4.96
C ARG A 104 -20.27 10.99 -4.22
N ASP A 105 -21.05 11.85 -4.87
CA ASP A 105 -21.57 13.04 -4.24
C ASP A 105 -20.40 13.91 -3.82
N ALA A 106 -19.63 14.34 -4.78
CA ALA A 106 -18.36 15.04 -4.55
C ALA A 106 -18.47 16.13 -3.50
N PRO A 107 -17.44 16.31 -2.66
CA PRO A 107 -16.13 15.71 -2.74
C PRO A 107 -16.01 14.34 -2.09
N ALA A 108 -17.10 13.78 -1.61
CA ALA A 108 -17.08 12.49 -0.96
C ALA A 108 -16.87 11.39 -1.97
N GLY A 109 -16.46 10.22 -1.50
CA GLY A 109 -16.29 9.09 -2.37
C GLY A 109 -15.84 7.85 -1.63
N VAL A 110 -15.37 6.87 -2.39
CA VAL A 110 -14.96 5.58 -1.87
C VAL A 110 -13.57 5.27 -2.38
N VAL A 111 -12.67 4.95 -1.45
CA VAL A 111 -11.36 4.44 -1.79
C VAL A 111 -11.43 2.92 -1.72
N SER A 112 -10.93 2.25 -2.74
CA SER A 112 -10.88 0.79 -2.76
C SER A 112 -9.43 0.35 -2.76
N LEU A 113 -9.09 -0.50 -1.81
CA LEU A 113 -7.79 -1.14 -1.75
C LEU A 113 -7.99 -2.58 -2.22
N ILE A 114 -7.37 -2.92 -3.32
CA ILE A 114 -7.60 -4.22 -3.97
C ILE A 114 -6.39 -5.09 -3.74
N PHE A 115 -6.62 -6.26 -3.15
CA PHE A 115 -5.54 -7.15 -2.75
C PHE A 115 -5.59 -8.44 -3.56
N SER A 116 -4.46 -9.12 -3.60
CA SER A 116 -4.40 -10.44 -4.19
C SER A 116 -5.32 -11.39 -3.44
N GLY A 117 -5.79 -12.40 -4.12
CA GLY A 117 -6.68 -13.38 -3.51
C GLY A 117 -8.13 -12.94 -3.41
N GLY A 118 -8.48 -11.83 -4.05
CA GLY A 118 -9.86 -11.36 -4.08
C GLY A 118 -10.27 -10.47 -2.93
N GLY A 119 -9.34 -10.11 -2.06
CA GLY A 119 -9.68 -9.24 -0.94
C GLY A 119 -9.82 -7.79 -1.38
N VAL A 120 -10.79 -7.10 -0.82
CA VAL A 120 -11.00 -5.69 -1.10
C VAL A 120 -11.36 -4.99 0.20
N MET A 121 -10.74 -3.84 0.42
CA MET A 121 -11.12 -2.99 1.54
C MET A 121 -11.63 -1.68 0.98
N ARG A 122 -12.75 -1.23 1.50
CA ARG A 122 -13.38 0.01 1.05
C ARG A 122 -13.42 1.01 2.17
N LEU A 123 -12.98 2.22 1.86
CA LEU A 123 -12.99 3.32 2.81
C LEU A 123 -13.96 4.38 2.29
N ASP A 124 -14.96 4.70 3.09
CA ASP A 124 -15.86 5.81 2.76
C ASP A 124 -15.21 7.07 3.28
N VAL A 125 -15.00 8.05 2.42
CA VAL A 125 -14.29 9.27 2.80
C VAL A 125 -15.15 10.49 2.53
N GLU A 126 -15.02 11.51 3.40
CA GLU A 126 -15.66 12.80 3.18
C GLU A 126 -15.07 13.47 1.96
N CYS A 127 -13.80 13.29 1.76
CA CYS A 127 -13.06 13.73 0.60
C CYS A 127 -11.77 12.93 0.57
N LEU A 128 -11.11 12.91 -0.57
CA LEU A 128 -9.86 12.17 -0.66
C LEU A 128 -8.72 12.98 -0.07
N GLU A 129 -8.09 12.42 0.94
CA GLU A 129 -6.91 13.01 1.54
C GLU A 129 -6.02 11.86 1.97
N ALA A 130 -4.97 11.62 1.20
CA ALA A 130 -4.09 10.48 1.44
C ALA A 130 -2.64 10.92 1.36
N GLU A 131 -1.80 10.18 2.06
CA GLU A 131 -0.37 10.44 2.02
C GLU A 131 0.37 9.11 1.96
N LEU A 132 1.34 9.03 1.08
CA LEU A 132 2.24 7.90 0.98
C LEU A 132 3.62 8.42 1.35
N ALA A 133 4.24 7.83 2.36
CA ALA A 133 5.53 8.31 2.83
C ALA A 133 6.45 7.15 3.15
N ASP A 134 7.63 7.18 2.58
CA ASP A 134 8.62 6.17 2.86
C ASP A 134 9.16 6.34 4.27
N LEU A 135 9.35 5.21 4.93
CA LEU A 135 9.87 5.18 6.30
C LEU A 135 11.32 4.71 6.36
N GLY A 136 11.79 4.08 5.30
CA GLY A 136 13.17 3.62 5.25
C GLY A 136 13.31 2.40 4.38
N GLU A 137 14.55 2.02 4.16
CA GLU A 137 14.83 0.87 3.33
C GLU A 137 14.63 -0.41 4.13
N VAL A 138 14.08 -1.40 3.49
CA VAL A 138 13.94 -2.69 4.10
C VAL A 138 15.00 -3.60 3.53
N THR A 139 14.73 -4.84 3.45
CA THR A 139 15.64 -5.80 2.91
C THR A 139 15.67 -5.71 1.39
N THR A 140 16.83 -5.87 0.81
CA THR A 140 16.94 -6.00 -0.62
C THR A 140 16.44 -7.38 -1.00
N ALA A 141 15.48 -7.44 -1.90
CA ALA A 141 14.95 -8.70 -2.35
C ALA A 141 15.89 -9.28 -3.41
N ALA A 142 16.23 -10.54 -3.25
CA ALA A 142 17.09 -11.19 -4.20
C ALA A 142 16.36 -11.58 -5.47
N ILE A 143 15.07 -11.74 -5.41
CA ILE A 143 14.29 -12.13 -6.56
C ILE A 143 13.02 -11.35 -6.62
N CYS A 144 12.46 -11.31 -7.78
CA CYS A 144 11.22 -10.58 -7.98
C CYS A 144 10.11 -11.19 -7.15
N PRO A 145 9.28 -10.36 -6.55
CA PRO A 145 8.26 -10.87 -5.61
C PRO A 145 7.30 -11.88 -6.18
N ASP A 146 7.05 -11.82 -7.44
CA ASP A 146 6.06 -12.71 -7.99
C ASP A 146 6.51 -14.14 -8.00
N HIS A 147 7.83 -14.38 -7.70
CA HIS A 147 8.21 -15.64 -7.67
C HIS A 147 8.01 -16.32 -6.49
N PHE A 148 7.67 -15.92 -5.64
CA PHE A 148 7.71 -16.41 -4.58
C PHE A 148 7.01 -16.74 -3.84
N ALA A 149 6.77 -17.09 -4.12
CA ALA A 149 6.07 -17.68 -3.71
C ALA A 149 6.26 -18.09 -2.46
N GLY A 150 6.40 -18.50 -2.35
CA GLY A 150 6.51 -18.83 -1.40
C GLY A 150 7.18 -18.53 -0.44
N GLY A 151 7.55 -18.18 -0.63
CA GLY A 151 8.13 -17.83 0.04
C GLY A 151 8.27 -17.71 1.13
N SER A 152 8.36 -17.62 1.38
CA SER A 152 8.42 -17.46 2.13
C SER A 152 8.63 -17.12 3.01
N VAL A 153 8.84 -16.76 3.16
CA VAL A 153 9.04 -16.44 3.84
C VAL A 153 9.19 -15.91 4.63
N THR A 154 9.30 -15.63 4.99
CA THR A 154 9.42 -15.17 5.61
C THR A 154 9.58 -14.55 6.27
N ALA A 155 9.65 -14.39 6.47
CA ALA A 155 9.67 -13.81 7.31
C ALA A 155 10.03 -13.08 7.84
#